data_03caf16117369c094bb0e3d3f865b613
#
_entry.id   03caf16117369c094bb0e3d3f865b613
#
_cell.length_a   1.000
_cell.length_b   1.000
_cell.length_c   1.000
_cell.angle_alpha   90.00
_cell.angle_beta   90.00
_cell.angle_gamma   90.00
#
_symmetry.space_group_name_H-M   'P 1'
#
loop_
_entity.id
_entity.type
_entity.pdbx_description
1 polymer ?
#
loop_
_entity_poly.entity_id
_entity_poly.type
_entity_poly.pdbx_seq_one_letter_code
_entity_poly.pdbx_strand_id
1 'polypeptide(L)'
;LHPRVRRQRQMCIRDRIKDKITKYNPHINGVDDMPYVIAIGRNVMVDLHKEYEAINKMYENNEVTIPIKAFFGELLKQVDRRKNYPITLLDKRINLDQLLAIHNAMKYPLAYIQGPPGTGKTNTIVNTMVTAFFNEKTVLFASYNNHPIDGVCDKLKSIKYRNKGAIPFPIIRLGNDRCVLEALNYIKELYEKTKDITIFDSTLEKNKDDKTKRTAELTKLLEKHEYKIELKEREEAIQKMIDVNNHLTFQTELQGVQLAEVKDKLSKIGDITDEQALKLVEQDEEVFKKYLYYTSAKYIQRLKEPKNQDLMAIVECEDERKKVQQFNSYIRQEENLKKFQRIFPIIATTSISAHKIGKPGTYFDMVIMDEASQGNIAMSLVPIIRGRSLMLVGDPQQLSPVILLNQTDNEKLKKIYGITSEYDYIKNSIYKTYLACDAVSEEILLSHHYRCNRKIISFNNKKYYNNKLVINSAGTVSYTHLTLPTNSR
;
A
#
# COMPACT_ATOMS: atom_id res chain seq x y z
N LEU A 1 -29.60 -36.59 27.25
CA LEU A 1 -28.96 -36.57 28.58
C LEU A 1 -29.81 -35.71 29.51
N HIS A 2 -30.25 -36.33 30.63
CA HIS A 2 -31.14 -35.74 31.63
C HIS A 2 -30.53 -34.45 32.20
N PRO A 3 -31.29 -33.36 32.41
CA PRO A 3 -30.76 -32.08 32.89
C PRO A 3 -29.93 -32.13 34.18
N ARG A 4 -30.25 -33.06 35.06
CA ARG A 4 -29.49 -33.31 36.31
C ARG A 4 -28.05 -33.81 36.05
N VAL A 5 -27.86 -34.67 35.04
CA VAL A 5 -26.54 -35.24 34.72
C VAL A 5 -25.65 -34.15 34.06
N ARG A 6 -26.25 -33.24 33.32
CA ARG A 6 -25.56 -32.08 32.70
C ARG A 6 -25.08 -31.10 33.76
N ARG A 7 -25.90 -30.79 34.77
CA ARG A 7 -25.52 -29.92 35.91
C ARG A 7 -24.41 -30.54 36.77
N GLN A 8 -24.49 -31.82 37.07
CA GLN A 8 -23.44 -32.52 37.83
C GLN A 8 -22.09 -32.55 37.09
N ARG A 9 -22.09 -32.78 35.76
CA ARG A 9 -20.84 -32.69 34.97
C ARG A 9 -20.25 -31.28 34.94
N GLN A 10 -21.09 -30.26 34.83
CA GLN A 10 -20.64 -28.87 34.88
C GLN A 10 -20.04 -28.51 36.24
N MET A 11 -20.63 -28.95 37.35
CA MET A 11 -20.07 -28.77 38.69
C MET A 11 -18.70 -29.44 38.84
N CYS A 12 -18.55 -30.68 38.41
CA CYS A 12 -17.26 -31.39 38.47
C CYS A 12 -16.16 -30.77 37.63
N ILE A 13 -16.50 -30.17 36.48
CA ILE A 13 -15.54 -29.43 35.64
C ILE A 13 -15.12 -28.14 36.35
N ARG A 14 -16.07 -27.44 36.93
CA ARG A 14 -15.86 -26.19 37.68
C ARG A 14 -14.93 -26.42 38.88
N ASP A 15 -15.15 -27.46 39.67
CA ASP A 15 -14.33 -27.79 40.82
C ASP A 15 -12.89 -28.17 40.41
N ARG A 16 -12.71 -28.92 39.32
CA ARG A 16 -11.38 -29.24 38.78
C ARG A 16 -10.63 -28.00 38.26
N ILE A 17 -11.35 -27.06 37.64
CA ILE A 17 -10.77 -25.81 37.17
C ILE A 17 -10.37 -24.97 38.38
N LYS A 18 -11.23 -24.86 39.38
CA LYS A 18 -10.96 -24.17 40.64
C LYS A 18 -9.71 -24.71 41.30
N ASP A 19 -9.60 -26.01 41.49
CA ASP A 19 -8.44 -26.66 42.11
C ASP A 19 -7.13 -26.42 41.35
N LYS A 20 -7.19 -26.42 40.01
CA LYS A 20 -6.02 -26.09 39.17
C LYS A 20 -5.62 -24.61 39.30
N ILE A 21 -6.56 -23.72 39.29
CA ILE A 21 -6.30 -22.26 39.35
C ILE A 21 -5.80 -21.90 40.77
N THR A 22 -6.38 -22.47 41.83
CA THR A 22 -5.95 -22.21 43.22
C THR A 22 -4.52 -22.67 43.49
N LYS A 23 -4.05 -23.69 42.78
CA LYS A 23 -2.63 -24.11 42.82
C LYS A 23 -1.66 -23.05 42.27
N TYR A 24 -2.09 -22.25 41.30
CA TYR A 24 -1.25 -21.19 40.69
C TYR A 24 -1.45 -19.81 41.34
N ASN A 25 -2.63 -19.56 41.91
CA ASN A 25 -2.92 -18.32 42.59
C ASN A 25 -3.91 -18.56 43.76
N PRO A 26 -3.41 -18.65 45.00
CA PRO A 26 -4.23 -18.91 46.19
C PRO A 26 -5.22 -17.82 46.57
N HIS A 27 -5.13 -16.63 45.94
CA HIS A 27 -6.04 -15.50 46.19
C HIS A 27 -7.32 -15.54 45.35
N ILE A 28 -7.52 -16.57 44.51
CA ILE A 28 -8.74 -16.71 43.70
C ILE A 28 -9.81 -17.39 44.52
N ASN A 29 -10.86 -16.64 44.86
CA ASN A 29 -11.94 -17.09 45.76
C ASN A 29 -13.09 -17.86 45.08
N GLY A 30 -13.12 -17.93 43.75
CA GLY A 30 -14.20 -18.60 43.03
C GLY A 30 -13.97 -18.68 41.54
N VAL A 31 -14.75 -19.58 40.92
CA VAL A 31 -14.86 -19.71 39.45
C VAL A 31 -16.32 -19.53 39.08
N ASP A 32 -16.63 -18.61 38.22
CA ASP A 32 -17.95 -18.37 37.69
C ASP A 32 -18.12 -19.03 36.32
N ASP A 33 -19.31 -19.50 36.00
CA ASP A 33 -19.67 -20.13 34.72
C ASP A 33 -20.45 -19.15 33.81
N MET A 34 -20.61 -17.88 34.23
CA MET A 34 -21.16 -16.86 33.39
C MET A 34 -20.22 -16.54 32.24
N PRO A 35 -20.69 -16.51 31.01
CA PRO A 35 -19.87 -16.08 29.88
C PRO A 35 -19.59 -14.57 29.98
N TYR A 36 -18.31 -14.23 30.11
CA TYR A 36 -17.88 -12.83 30.01
C TYR A 36 -16.77 -12.67 29.00
N VAL A 37 -16.78 -11.52 28.36
CA VAL A 37 -15.72 -11.11 27.46
C VAL A 37 -14.72 -10.26 28.26
N ILE A 38 -13.51 -10.78 28.44
CA ILE A 38 -12.42 -9.99 29.04
C ILE A 38 -11.72 -9.25 27.89
N ALA A 39 -11.92 -7.96 27.81
CA ALA A 39 -11.11 -7.09 26.98
C ALA A 39 -9.78 -6.81 27.68
N ILE A 40 -8.72 -7.55 27.33
CA ILE A 40 -7.37 -7.23 27.82
C ILE A 40 -6.83 -6.12 26.91
N GLY A 41 -6.96 -4.88 27.37
CA GLY A 41 -6.28 -3.76 26.75
C GLY A 41 -4.77 -3.87 26.97
N ARG A 42 -4.04 -4.39 26.00
CA ARG A 42 -2.59 -4.18 25.94
C ARG A 42 -2.36 -2.74 25.43
N ASN A 43 -2.12 -1.84 26.33
CA ASN A 43 -1.55 -0.52 25.95
C ASN A 43 -0.10 -0.75 25.49
N VAL A 44 0.07 -1.18 24.26
CA VAL A 44 1.39 -1.16 23.60
C VAL A 44 1.63 0.29 23.19
N MET A 45 2.21 1.06 24.08
CA MET A 45 2.69 2.40 23.75
C MET A 45 3.96 2.26 22.93
N VAL A 46 3.90 2.64 21.67
CA VAL A 46 5.08 2.80 20.83
C VAL A 46 5.50 4.25 20.91
N ASP A 47 6.68 4.50 21.45
CA ASP A 47 7.25 5.83 21.49
C ASP A 47 7.76 6.23 20.09
N LEU A 48 7.06 7.19 19.49
CA LEU A 48 7.39 7.72 18.16
C LEU A 48 8.19 9.04 18.24
N HIS A 49 8.56 9.50 19.41
CA HIS A 49 9.27 10.78 19.60
C HIS A 49 10.54 10.86 18.74
N LYS A 50 11.32 9.79 18.71
CA LYS A 50 12.53 9.71 17.90
C LYS A 50 12.29 9.79 16.39
N GLU A 51 11.13 9.31 15.94
CA GLU A 51 10.73 9.40 14.53
C GLU A 51 10.43 10.86 14.15
N TYR A 52 9.78 11.60 15.03
CA TYR A 52 9.49 13.02 14.79
C TYR A 52 10.70 13.92 14.98
N GLU A 53 11.58 13.64 15.95
CA GLU A 53 12.87 14.32 16.08
C GLU A 53 13.73 14.16 14.81
N ALA A 54 13.62 13.01 14.13
CA ALA A 54 14.35 12.80 12.89
C ALA A 54 13.84 13.72 11.77
N ILE A 55 12.54 14.04 11.73
CA ILE A 55 12.01 15.01 10.76
C ILE A 55 12.63 16.39 11.02
N ASN A 56 12.71 16.83 12.27
CA ASN A 56 13.35 18.10 12.62
C ASN A 56 14.82 18.12 12.17
N LYS A 57 15.57 17.02 12.42
CA LYS A 57 16.95 16.89 11.96
C LYS A 57 17.10 16.91 10.45
N MET A 58 16.14 16.33 9.70
CA MET A 58 16.14 16.43 8.24
C MET A 58 16.02 17.88 7.78
N TYR A 59 15.21 18.70 8.47
CA TYR A 59 15.12 20.14 8.19
C TYR A 59 16.43 20.88 8.53
N GLU A 60 17.01 20.62 9.69
CA GLU A 60 18.26 21.21 10.11
C GLU A 60 19.41 20.91 9.13
N ASN A 61 19.45 19.71 8.58
CA ASN A 61 20.48 19.25 7.65
C ASN A 61 20.18 19.54 6.17
N ASN A 62 19.03 20.13 5.83
CA ASN A 62 18.54 20.28 4.45
C ASN A 62 18.39 18.95 3.68
N GLU A 63 18.11 17.86 4.37
CA GLU A 63 17.92 16.52 3.81
C GLU A 63 16.43 16.11 3.71
N VAL A 64 15.54 17.08 3.78
CA VAL A 64 14.09 16.83 3.76
C VAL A 64 13.65 16.27 2.43
N THR A 65 12.98 15.12 2.47
CA THR A 65 12.44 14.48 1.27
C THR A 65 11.20 15.19 0.74
N ILE A 66 10.92 15.03 -0.54
CA ILE A 66 9.75 15.66 -1.18
C ILE A 66 8.43 15.20 -0.52
N PRO A 67 8.24 13.91 -0.15
CA PRO A 67 7.06 13.51 0.61
C PRO A 67 6.87 14.28 1.91
N ILE A 68 7.92 14.56 2.65
CA ILE A 68 7.82 15.34 3.90
C ILE A 68 7.51 16.82 3.61
N LYS A 69 8.14 17.41 2.59
CA LYS A 69 7.83 18.78 2.16
C LYS A 69 6.35 18.93 1.73
N ALA A 70 5.84 17.95 0.99
CA ALA A 70 4.44 17.93 0.58
C ALA A 70 3.49 17.85 1.79
N PHE A 71 3.84 17.01 2.78
CA PHE A 71 3.07 16.89 4.01
C PHE A 71 2.93 18.24 4.75
N PHE A 72 3.96 19.07 4.75
CA PHE A 72 3.94 20.39 5.38
C PHE A 72 3.51 21.52 4.44
N GLY A 73 2.99 21.22 3.25
CA GLY A 73 2.48 22.23 2.32
C GLY A 73 3.57 23.11 1.69
N GLU A 74 4.82 22.67 1.64
CA GLU A 74 5.97 23.44 1.16
C GLU A 74 6.19 23.34 -0.36
N LEU A 75 5.39 22.52 -1.06
CA LEU A 75 5.52 22.38 -2.50
C LEU A 75 4.76 23.50 -3.22
N LEU A 76 5.51 24.44 -3.80
CA LEU A 76 4.96 25.59 -4.54
C LEU A 76 4.84 25.34 -6.06
N LYS A 77 5.50 24.31 -6.56
CA LYS A 77 5.48 23.94 -7.99
C LYS A 77 5.70 22.45 -8.14
N GLN A 78 5.26 21.92 -9.28
CA GLN A 78 5.51 20.53 -9.62
C GLN A 78 7.01 20.24 -9.64
N VAL A 79 7.40 19.14 -9.03
CA VAL A 79 8.79 18.70 -8.97
C VAL A 79 9.23 18.24 -10.35
N ASP A 80 10.48 18.51 -10.74
CA ASP A 80 11.05 18.10 -12.02
C ASP A 80 10.84 16.61 -12.26
N ARG A 81 10.46 16.29 -13.48
CA ARG A 81 10.14 14.93 -13.91
C ARG A 81 11.38 14.04 -13.84
N ARG A 82 11.23 12.90 -13.21
CA ARG A 82 12.29 11.87 -13.16
C ARG A 82 12.43 11.18 -14.54
N LYS A 83 13.50 10.41 -14.68
CA LYS A 83 13.72 9.53 -15.84
C LYS A 83 12.49 8.63 -16.05
N ASN A 84 12.11 8.39 -17.30
CA ASN A 84 11.08 7.41 -17.65
C ASN A 84 11.57 5.98 -17.36
N TYR A 85 10.77 5.21 -16.66
CA TYR A 85 11.07 3.83 -16.29
C TYR A 85 10.21 2.87 -17.12
N PRO A 86 10.79 1.77 -17.65
CA PRO A 86 10.01 0.71 -18.29
C PRO A 86 8.97 0.13 -17.33
N ILE A 87 7.73 0.02 -17.79
CA ILE A 87 6.65 -0.61 -17.05
C ILE A 87 6.63 -2.10 -17.37
N THR A 88 6.47 -2.91 -16.34
CA THR A 88 6.35 -4.36 -16.45
C THR A 88 5.12 -4.83 -15.69
N LEU A 89 4.35 -5.72 -16.29
CA LEU A 89 3.09 -6.19 -15.73
C LEU A 89 3.16 -7.68 -15.40
N LEU A 90 2.67 -8.03 -14.24
CA LEU A 90 2.47 -9.42 -13.85
C LEU A 90 1.18 -9.98 -14.46
N ASP A 91 0.15 -9.16 -14.53
CA ASP A 91 -1.16 -9.48 -15.10
C ASP A 91 -1.52 -8.40 -16.12
N LYS A 92 -1.84 -8.83 -17.34
CA LYS A 92 -2.24 -7.92 -18.45
C LYS A 92 -3.68 -7.42 -18.31
N ARG A 93 -4.45 -7.91 -17.36
CA ARG A 93 -5.80 -7.41 -17.03
C ARG A 93 -5.68 -6.11 -16.26
N ILE A 94 -5.27 -5.08 -16.95
CA ILE A 94 -5.04 -3.73 -16.44
C ILE A 94 -5.61 -2.71 -17.44
N ASN A 95 -6.12 -1.60 -16.95
CA ASN A 95 -6.64 -0.50 -17.75
C ASN A 95 -5.70 0.70 -17.77
N LEU A 96 -6.03 1.72 -18.56
CA LEU A 96 -5.24 2.95 -18.70
C LEU A 96 -5.03 3.68 -17.37
N ASP A 97 -6.06 3.78 -16.52
CA ASP A 97 -5.94 4.48 -15.22
C ASP A 97 -4.94 3.78 -14.31
N GLN A 98 -4.97 2.44 -14.29
CA GLN A 98 -4.01 1.63 -13.53
C GLN A 98 -2.59 1.74 -14.12
N LEU A 99 -2.44 1.77 -15.44
CA LEU A 99 -1.15 1.99 -16.09
C LEU A 99 -0.60 3.38 -15.79
N LEU A 100 -1.45 4.40 -15.82
CA LEU A 100 -1.09 5.77 -15.45
C LEU A 100 -0.66 5.84 -13.98
N ALA A 101 -1.38 5.18 -13.08
CA ALA A 101 -1.02 5.11 -11.67
C ALA A 101 0.37 4.49 -11.44
N ILE A 102 0.69 3.38 -12.14
CA ILE A 102 2.02 2.76 -12.09
C ILE A 102 3.09 3.70 -12.66
N HIS A 103 2.80 4.32 -13.81
CA HIS A 103 3.70 5.26 -14.46
C HIS A 103 4.02 6.45 -13.54
N ASN A 104 2.99 7.06 -12.95
CA ASN A 104 3.16 8.23 -12.09
C ASN A 104 3.89 7.87 -10.79
N ALA A 105 3.61 6.71 -10.19
CA ALA A 105 4.36 6.23 -9.02
C ALA A 105 5.86 6.04 -9.32
N MET A 106 6.22 5.63 -10.52
CA MET A 106 7.63 5.49 -10.92
C MET A 106 8.28 6.82 -11.32
N LYS A 107 7.54 7.71 -11.93
CA LYS A 107 8.04 8.96 -12.55
C LYS A 107 8.10 10.12 -11.57
N TYR A 108 7.11 10.27 -10.71
CA TYR A 108 7.00 11.37 -9.77
C TYR A 108 7.40 10.98 -8.35
N PRO A 109 7.87 11.93 -7.54
CA PRO A 109 8.16 11.67 -6.13
C PRO A 109 6.90 11.46 -5.29
N LEU A 110 5.74 11.89 -5.78
CA LEU A 110 4.43 11.73 -5.15
C LEU A 110 3.42 11.21 -6.16
N ALA A 111 2.61 10.26 -5.74
CA ALA A 111 1.50 9.73 -6.53
C ALA A 111 0.32 9.42 -5.60
N TYR A 112 -0.81 10.06 -5.83
CA TYR A 112 -2.05 9.84 -5.08
C TYR A 112 -3.02 9.05 -5.94
N ILE A 113 -3.45 7.89 -5.42
CA ILE A 113 -4.31 6.96 -6.16
C ILE A 113 -5.60 6.79 -5.39
N GLN A 114 -6.67 7.38 -5.90
CA GLN A 114 -8.01 7.10 -5.42
C GLN A 114 -8.50 5.78 -6.01
N GLY A 115 -8.65 4.79 -5.16
CA GLY A 115 -9.11 3.46 -5.57
C GLY A 115 -10.40 3.05 -4.88
N PRO A 116 -11.57 3.32 -5.46
CA PRO A 116 -12.83 2.80 -4.97
C PRO A 116 -12.82 1.28 -4.79
N PRO A 117 -13.73 0.70 -3.98
CA PRO A 117 -13.81 -0.74 -3.82
C PRO A 117 -14.01 -1.45 -5.16
N GLY A 118 -13.20 -2.49 -5.43
CA GLY A 118 -13.35 -3.30 -6.65
C GLY A 118 -12.75 -2.71 -7.92
N THR A 119 -11.95 -1.65 -7.84
CA THR A 119 -11.25 -1.03 -8.99
C THR A 119 -9.84 -1.56 -9.24
N GLY A 120 -9.40 -2.58 -8.49
CA GLY A 120 -8.13 -3.24 -8.73
C GLY A 120 -6.93 -2.61 -8.04
N LYS A 121 -7.10 -1.87 -6.92
CA LYS A 121 -5.99 -1.32 -6.10
C LYS A 121 -4.83 -2.30 -5.90
N THR A 122 -5.13 -3.49 -5.39
CA THR A 122 -4.11 -4.52 -5.13
C THR A 122 -3.37 -4.93 -6.40
N ASN A 123 -4.04 -4.96 -7.55
CA ASN A 123 -3.39 -5.27 -8.83
C ASN A 123 -2.44 -4.15 -9.26
N THR A 124 -2.85 -2.91 -9.09
CA THR A 124 -2.01 -1.72 -9.35
C THR A 124 -0.77 -1.73 -8.45
N ILE A 125 -0.94 -1.95 -7.13
CA ILE A 125 0.17 -2.03 -6.16
C ILE A 125 1.16 -3.15 -6.52
N VAL A 126 0.67 -4.35 -6.79
CA VAL A 126 1.52 -5.50 -7.16
C VAL A 126 2.30 -5.21 -8.44
N ASN A 127 1.67 -4.65 -9.48
CA ASN A 127 2.35 -4.30 -10.72
C ASN A 127 3.34 -3.14 -10.53
N THR A 128 3.06 -2.18 -9.64
CA THR A 128 4.02 -1.13 -9.25
C THR A 128 5.26 -1.74 -8.58
N MET A 129 5.08 -2.68 -7.65
CA MET A 129 6.21 -3.37 -7.00
C MET A 129 7.05 -4.19 -7.99
N VAL A 130 6.41 -4.91 -8.90
CA VAL A 130 7.11 -5.69 -9.94
C VAL A 130 7.84 -4.77 -10.90
N THR A 131 7.25 -3.64 -11.26
CA THR A 131 7.90 -2.59 -12.06
C THR A 131 9.08 -1.97 -11.32
N ALA A 132 8.94 -1.67 -10.03
CA ALA A 132 10.01 -1.16 -9.21
C ALA A 132 11.18 -2.17 -9.10
N PHE A 133 10.87 -3.44 -8.86
CA PHE A 133 11.86 -4.52 -8.85
C PHE A 133 12.61 -4.65 -10.18
N PHE A 134 11.90 -4.61 -11.31
CA PHE A 134 12.50 -4.62 -12.63
C PHE A 134 13.47 -3.45 -12.84
N ASN A 135 13.16 -2.28 -12.28
CA ASN A 135 13.97 -1.07 -12.33
C ASN A 135 14.97 -0.95 -11.18
N GLU A 136 15.23 -2.06 -10.45
CA GLU A 136 16.21 -2.14 -9.34
C GLU A 136 15.94 -1.14 -8.20
N LYS A 137 14.66 -0.83 -7.97
CA LYS A 137 14.23 0.07 -6.90
C LYS A 137 13.90 -0.70 -5.62
N THR A 138 14.23 -0.10 -4.50
CA THR A 138 13.85 -0.61 -3.18
C THR A 138 12.48 -0.05 -2.78
N VAL A 139 11.59 -0.92 -2.26
CA VAL A 139 10.23 -0.54 -1.90
C VAL A 139 9.93 -0.94 -0.45
N LEU A 140 9.40 0.01 0.32
CA LEU A 140 8.73 -0.26 1.57
C LEU A 140 7.21 -0.21 1.34
N PHE A 141 6.57 -1.36 1.49
CA PHE A 141 5.12 -1.46 1.44
C PHE A 141 4.54 -1.41 2.84
N ALA A 142 3.67 -0.46 3.10
CA ALA A 142 3.04 -0.28 4.40
C ALA A 142 1.52 -0.19 4.28
N SER A 143 0.83 -0.66 5.32
CA SER A 143 -0.60 -0.44 5.50
C SER A 143 -0.92 -0.32 6.97
N TYR A 144 -2.04 0.29 7.29
CA TYR A 144 -2.53 0.35 8.67
C TYR A 144 -2.88 -1.04 9.19
N ASN A 145 -3.51 -1.89 8.36
CA ASN A 145 -3.96 -3.24 8.69
C ASN A 145 -3.03 -4.32 8.11
N ASN A 146 -3.03 -5.52 8.73
CA ASN A 146 -2.27 -6.68 8.25
C ASN A 146 -2.83 -7.26 6.94
N HIS A 147 -4.16 -7.36 6.81
CA HIS A 147 -4.81 -8.04 5.70
C HIS A 147 -4.37 -7.55 4.30
N PRO A 148 -4.28 -6.24 3.99
CA PRO A 148 -3.77 -5.78 2.69
C PRO A 148 -2.34 -6.22 2.43
N ILE A 149 -1.51 -6.22 3.48
CA ILE A 149 -0.10 -6.59 3.38
C ILE A 149 0.05 -8.08 3.07
N ASP A 150 -0.65 -8.91 3.83
CA ASP A 150 -0.63 -10.37 3.65
C ASP A 150 -1.15 -10.73 2.25
N GLY A 151 -2.25 -10.10 1.80
CA GLY A 151 -2.81 -10.31 0.46
C GLY A 151 -1.85 -9.97 -0.69
N VAL A 152 -1.08 -8.89 -0.59
CA VAL A 152 -0.05 -8.52 -1.58
C VAL A 152 1.13 -9.50 -1.53
N CYS A 153 1.60 -9.85 -0.33
CA CYS A 153 2.68 -10.82 -0.16
C CYS A 153 2.31 -12.19 -0.73
N ASP A 154 1.11 -12.69 -0.43
CA ASP A 154 0.62 -13.98 -0.92
C ASP A 154 0.49 -13.99 -2.44
N LYS A 155 -0.02 -12.89 -3.02
CA LYS A 155 -0.13 -12.75 -4.47
C LYS A 155 1.24 -12.82 -5.14
N LEU A 156 2.26 -12.15 -4.61
CA LEU A 156 3.62 -12.17 -5.16
C LEU A 156 4.32 -13.52 -4.94
N LYS A 157 4.12 -14.17 -3.82
CA LYS A 157 4.67 -15.51 -3.51
C LYS A 157 3.99 -16.63 -4.29
N SER A 158 2.75 -16.44 -4.75
CA SER A 158 1.97 -17.45 -5.49
C SER A 158 2.25 -17.47 -6.99
N ILE A 159 3.05 -16.55 -7.53
CA ILE A 159 3.38 -16.50 -8.95
C ILE A 159 4.16 -17.75 -9.33
N LYS A 160 3.69 -18.47 -10.36
CA LYS A 160 4.33 -19.71 -10.84
C LYS A 160 5.01 -19.51 -12.17
N TYR A 161 6.14 -20.17 -12.36
CA TYR A 161 6.83 -20.26 -13.64
C TYR A 161 6.90 -21.71 -14.10
N ARG A 162 6.04 -22.10 -15.03
CA ARG A 162 5.97 -23.45 -15.62
C ARG A 162 6.05 -24.56 -14.54
N ASN A 163 6.76 -25.63 -14.83
CA ASN A 163 6.96 -26.76 -13.92
C ASN A 163 7.97 -26.49 -12.78
N LYS A 164 8.57 -25.27 -12.73
CA LYS A 164 9.55 -24.90 -11.68
C LYS A 164 8.91 -24.45 -10.38
N GLY A 165 7.58 -24.40 -10.32
CA GLY A 165 6.86 -23.99 -9.11
C GLY A 165 6.77 -22.47 -8.92
N ALA A 166 6.66 -22.04 -7.65
CA ALA A 166 6.56 -20.63 -7.32
C ALA A 166 7.86 -19.88 -7.61
N ILE A 167 7.75 -18.66 -8.16
CA ILE A 167 8.88 -17.76 -8.34
C ILE A 167 9.38 -17.33 -6.97
N PRO A 168 10.69 -17.46 -6.67
CA PRO A 168 11.27 -17.04 -5.39
C PRO A 168 11.37 -15.51 -5.31
N PHE A 169 10.24 -14.80 -5.38
CA PHE A 169 10.20 -13.35 -5.43
C PHE A 169 10.75 -12.75 -4.14
N PRO A 170 11.72 -11.79 -4.19
CA PRO A 170 12.45 -11.31 -3.02
C PRO A 170 11.67 -10.24 -2.24
N ILE A 171 10.51 -10.62 -1.71
CA ILE A 171 9.68 -9.84 -0.80
C ILE A 171 9.70 -10.45 0.60
N ILE A 172 9.89 -9.63 1.61
CA ILE A 172 9.89 -10.05 3.02
C ILE A 172 8.83 -9.29 3.79
N ARG A 173 8.01 -10.04 4.53
CA ARG A 173 6.99 -9.53 5.45
C ARG A 173 7.59 -9.41 6.86
N LEU A 174 7.75 -8.17 7.34
CA LEU A 174 8.20 -7.87 8.70
C LEU A 174 7.06 -7.29 9.55
N GLY A 175 7.19 -7.32 10.85
CA GLY A 175 6.15 -6.80 11.76
C GLY A 175 6.39 -7.16 13.22
N ASN A 176 5.45 -7.91 13.82
CA ASN A 176 5.63 -8.48 15.16
C ASN A 176 6.63 -9.65 15.12
N ASP A 177 6.99 -10.16 16.30
CA ASP A 177 8.00 -11.21 16.42
C ASP A 177 7.63 -12.51 15.68
N ARG A 178 6.34 -12.84 15.60
CA ARG A 178 5.85 -13.96 14.80
C ARG A 178 6.11 -13.73 13.30
N CYS A 179 5.79 -12.54 12.78
CA CYS A 179 6.07 -12.21 11.37
C CYS A 179 7.56 -12.25 11.06
N VAL A 180 8.40 -11.81 11.99
CA VAL A 180 9.87 -11.87 11.84
C VAL A 180 10.35 -13.31 11.79
N LEU A 181 9.84 -14.18 12.67
CA LEU A 181 10.19 -15.61 12.65
C LEU A 181 9.76 -16.29 11.35
N GLU A 182 8.53 -16.07 10.92
CA GLU A 182 8.01 -16.57 9.64
C GLU A 182 8.87 -16.07 8.45
N ALA A 183 9.30 -14.80 8.48
CA ALA A 183 10.18 -14.23 7.48
C ALA A 183 11.55 -14.90 7.43
N LEU A 184 12.17 -15.16 8.58
CA LEU A 184 13.48 -15.82 8.66
C LEU A 184 13.42 -17.28 8.18
N ASN A 185 12.34 -17.99 8.51
CA ASN A 185 12.10 -19.34 7.99
C ASN A 185 11.88 -19.34 6.47
N TYR A 186 11.15 -18.34 5.96
CA TYR A 186 10.96 -18.15 4.53
C TYR A 186 12.28 -17.80 3.80
N ILE A 187 13.16 -17.00 4.38
CA ILE A 187 14.48 -16.73 3.85
C ILE A 187 15.29 -18.02 3.70
N LYS A 188 15.26 -18.89 4.72
CA LYS A 188 15.93 -20.20 4.66
C LYS A 188 15.36 -21.07 3.53
N GLU A 189 14.04 -21.13 3.39
CA GLU A 189 13.37 -21.87 2.33
C GLU A 189 13.75 -21.34 0.93
N LEU A 190 13.74 -20.02 0.75
CA LEU A 190 14.15 -19.37 -0.50
C LEU A 190 15.60 -19.67 -0.87
N TYR A 191 16.48 -19.63 0.12
CA TYR A 191 17.90 -19.96 -0.07
C TYR A 191 18.09 -21.40 -0.55
N GLU A 192 17.46 -22.37 0.13
CA GLU A 192 17.52 -23.79 -0.26
C GLU A 192 16.96 -24.02 -1.67
N LYS A 193 15.89 -23.35 -2.05
CA LYS A 193 15.30 -23.45 -3.39
C LYS A 193 16.16 -22.84 -4.49
N THR A 194 17.00 -21.87 -4.18
CA THR A 194 17.72 -21.07 -5.21
C THR A 194 19.22 -21.36 -5.29
N LYS A 195 19.82 -21.98 -4.27
CA LYS A 195 21.29 -22.16 -4.15
C LYS A 195 21.93 -22.86 -5.36
N ASP A 196 21.20 -23.79 -6.02
CA ASP A 196 21.70 -24.61 -7.12
C ASP A 196 21.21 -24.15 -8.51
N ILE A 197 20.48 -23.02 -8.58
CA ILE A 197 19.99 -22.48 -9.84
C ILE A 197 21.15 -21.81 -10.60
N THR A 198 21.44 -22.31 -11.81
CA THR A 198 22.40 -21.67 -12.72
C THR A 198 21.76 -20.44 -13.39
N ILE A 199 22.42 -19.28 -13.30
CA ILE A 199 21.96 -18.01 -13.83
C ILE A 199 22.80 -17.58 -15.02
N PHE A 200 22.13 -17.20 -16.11
CA PHE A 200 22.76 -16.70 -17.34
C PHE A 200 22.51 -15.20 -17.46
N ASP A 201 23.50 -14.38 -17.10
CA ASP A 201 23.38 -12.92 -17.04
C ASP A 201 23.05 -12.28 -18.40
N SER A 202 23.65 -12.76 -19.48
CA SER A 202 23.38 -12.25 -20.84
C SER A 202 21.90 -12.28 -21.26
N THR A 203 21.16 -13.29 -20.79
CA THR A 203 19.71 -13.39 -21.07
C THR A 203 18.91 -12.36 -20.27
N LEU A 204 19.37 -12.01 -19.07
CA LEU A 204 18.70 -11.02 -18.21
C LEU A 204 18.90 -9.60 -18.74
N GLU A 205 20.09 -9.26 -19.18
CA GLU A 205 20.43 -7.95 -19.75
C GLU A 205 19.65 -7.67 -21.02
N LYS A 206 19.62 -8.62 -21.97
CA LYS A 206 18.88 -8.48 -23.22
C LYS A 206 17.39 -8.18 -23.01
N ASN A 207 16.74 -8.86 -22.07
CA ASN A 207 15.33 -8.59 -21.73
C ASN A 207 15.10 -7.17 -21.18
N LYS A 208 16.12 -6.57 -20.55
CA LYS A 208 16.06 -5.22 -20.01
C LYS A 208 16.17 -4.17 -21.11
N ASP A 209 17.09 -4.36 -22.05
CA ASP A 209 17.35 -3.43 -23.16
C ASP A 209 16.18 -3.34 -24.14
N ASP A 210 15.56 -4.47 -24.50
CA ASP A 210 14.42 -4.50 -25.44
C ASP A 210 13.20 -3.71 -24.93
N LYS A 211 13.00 -3.65 -23.61
CA LYS A 211 11.89 -2.89 -23.02
C LYS A 211 12.10 -1.38 -22.98
N THR A 212 13.33 -0.94 -22.88
CA THR A 212 13.67 0.49 -22.80
C THR A 212 13.30 1.25 -24.08
N LYS A 213 13.34 0.58 -25.25
CA LYS A 213 13.06 1.22 -26.55
C LYS A 213 11.61 1.70 -26.70
N ARG A 214 10.64 1.02 -26.11
CA ARG A 214 9.20 1.35 -26.21
C ARG A 214 8.69 2.24 -25.07
N THR A 215 9.49 2.42 -24.03
CA THR A 215 9.11 3.23 -22.87
C THR A 215 8.74 4.66 -23.22
N ALA A 216 9.46 5.26 -24.16
CA ALA A 216 9.19 6.65 -24.57
C ALA A 216 7.82 6.81 -25.25
N GLU A 217 7.39 5.85 -26.06
CA GLU A 217 6.09 5.88 -26.75
C GLU A 217 4.95 5.66 -25.75
N LEU A 218 5.11 4.70 -24.82
CA LEU A 218 4.15 4.47 -23.75
C LEU A 218 4.02 5.70 -22.85
N THR A 219 5.13 6.33 -22.49
CA THR A 219 5.13 7.55 -21.69
C THR A 219 4.34 8.67 -22.38
N LYS A 220 4.58 8.91 -23.67
CA LYS A 220 3.83 9.93 -24.43
C LYS A 220 2.34 9.63 -24.50
N LEU A 221 1.96 8.36 -24.61
CA LEU A 221 0.56 7.95 -24.64
C LEU A 221 -0.10 8.17 -23.26
N LEU A 222 0.58 7.81 -22.17
CA LEU A 222 0.08 8.02 -20.82
C LEU A 222 0.01 9.51 -20.44
N GLU A 223 0.98 10.32 -20.85
CA GLU A 223 0.94 11.78 -20.69
C GLU A 223 -0.24 12.41 -21.43
N LYS A 224 -0.55 11.92 -22.65
CA LYS A 224 -1.75 12.35 -23.37
C LYS A 224 -3.04 11.94 -22.65
N HIS A 225 -3.05 10.75 -22.06
CA HIS A 225 -4.20 10.28 -21.30
C HIS A 225 -4.41 11.13 -20.03
N GLU A 226 -3.35 11.39 -19.29
CA GLU A 226 -3.35 12.28 -18.11
C GLU A 226 -3.90 13.69 -18.49
N TYR A 227 -3.36 14.29 -19.54
CA TYR A 227 -3.83 15.56 -20.04
C TYR A 227 -5.31 15.54 -20.49
N LYS A 228 -5.77 14.42 -21.06
CA LYS A 228 -7.20 14.25 -21.40
C LYS A 228 -8.10 14.24 -20.16
N ILE A 229 -7.63 13.60 -19.07
CA ILE A 229 -8.35 13.58 -17.77
C ILE A 229 -8.43 14.99 -17.20
N GLU A 230 -7.30 15.71 -17.14
CA GLU A 230 -7.23 17.10 -16.67
C GLU A 230 -8.19 18.02 -17.43
N LEU A 231 -8.20 17.94 -18.77
CA LEU A 231 -9.12 18.72 -19.60
C LEU A 231 -10.59 18.38 -19.33
N LYS A 232 -10.94 17.12 -19.09
CA LYS A 232 -12.32 16.73 -18.76
C LYS A 232 -12.74 17.28 -17.40
N GLU A 233 -11.87 17.21 -16.40
CA GLU A 233 -12.15 17.79 -15.07
C GLU A 233 -12.31 19.31 -15.14
N ARG A 234 -11.49 19.98 -15.96
CA ARG A 234 -11.61 21.41 -16.23
C ARG A 234 -12.92 21.75 -16.96
N GLU A 235 -13.33 20.95 -17.95
CA GLU A 235 -14.62 21.09 -18.63
C GLU A 235 -15.77 20.99 -17.64
N GLU A 236 -15.78 19.96 -16.79
CA GLU A 236 -16.81 19.78 -15.76
C GLU A 236 -16.85 20.93 -14.75
N ALA A 237 -15.69 21.45 -14.33
CA ALA A 237 -15.59 22.56 -13.40
C ALA A 237 -16.15 23.86 -14.00
N ILE A 238 -15.75 24.19 -15.24
CA ILE A 238 -16.26 25.37 -15.94
C ILE A 238 -17.77 25.27 -16.18
N GLN A 239 -18.27 24.10 -16.61
CA GLN A 239 -19.70 23.87 -16.80
C GLN A 239 -20.50 24.10 -15.50
N LYS A 240 -20.04 23.57 -14.38
CA LYS A 240 -20.66 23.81 -13.06
C LYS A 240 -20.65 25.29 -12.67
N MET A 241 -19.56 26.02 -12.97
CA MET A 241 -19.50 27.47 -12.73
C MET A 241 -20.54 28.23 -13.56
N ILE A 242 -20.71 27.86 -14.84
CA ILE A 242 -21.73 28.45 -15.73
C ILE A 242 -23.13 28.14 -15.19
N ASP A 243 -23.39 26.90 -14.77
CA ASP A 243 -24.71 26.47 -14.28
C ASP A 243 -25.12 27.19 -12.98
N VAL A 244 -24.16 27.56 -12.13
CA VAL A 244 -24.40 28.30 -10.87
C VAL A 244 -24.54 29.80 -11.11
N ASN A 245 -23.82 30.38 -12.08
CA ASN A 245 -23.70 31.83 -12.29
C ASN A 245 -24.61 32.39 -13.38
N ASN A 246 -25.77 31.82 -13.61
CA ASN A 246 -26.71 32.18 -14.69
C ASN A 246 -27.14 33.66 -14.77
N HIS A 247 -26.70 34.52 -13.83
CA HIS A 247 -27.09 35.93 -13.75
C HIS A 247 -25.96 36.95 -14.06
N LEU A 248 -24.72 36.51 -14.30
CA LEU A 248 -23.57 37.38 -14.52
C LEU A 248 -23.08 37.28 -15.98
N THR A 249 -23.65 38.11 -16.85
CA THR A 249 -23.47 38.05 -18.32
C THR A 249 -22.00 38.03 -18.79
N PHE A 250 -21.14 38.93 -18.31
CA PHE A 250 -19.74 38.98 -18.74
C PHE A 250 -18.91 37.77 -18.27
N GLN A 251 -19.09 37.33 -17.03
CA GLN A 251 -18.35 36.16 -16.52
C GLN A 251 -18.79 34.86 -17.20
N THR A 252 -20.10 34.70 -17.48
CA THR A 252 -20.60 33.54 -18.23
C THR A 252 -20.15 33.49 -19.67
N GLU A 253 -20.02 34.67 -20.35
CA GLU A 253 -19.43 34.73 -21.68
C GLU A 253 -17.95 34.31 -21.71
N LEU A 254 -17.14 34.81 -20.77
CA LEU A 254 -15.73 34.43 -20.64
C LEU A 254 -15.58 32.95 -20.34
N GLN A 255 -16.39 32.39 -19.43
CA GLN A 255 -16.43 30.94 -19.11
C GLN A 255 -16.88 30.13 -20.33
N GLY A 256 -17.81 30.63 -21.13
CA GLY A 256 -18.22 30.00 -22.38
C GLY A 256 -17.10 29.90 -23.41
N VAL A 257 -16.28 30.96 -23.56
CA VAL A 257 -15.09 30.92 -24.42
C VAL A 257 -14.07 29.90 -23.90
N GLN A 258 -13.78 29.90 -22.60
CA GLN A 258 -12.87 28.92 -22.00
C GLN A 258 -13.38 27.47 -22.17
N LEU A 259 -14.69 27.24 -22.03
CA LEU A 259 -15.30 25.95 -22.27
C LEU A 259 -15.15 25.49 -23.72
N ALA A 260 -15.34 26.40 -24.68
CA ALA A 260 -15.14 26.10 -26.10
C ALA A 260 -13.70 25.75 -26.43
N GLU A 261 -12.71 26.44 -25.85
CA GLU A 261 -11.29 26.12 -26.00
C GLU A 261 -10.94 24.76 -25.44
N VAL A 262 -11.48 24.36 -24.24
CA VAL A 262 -11.25 23.08 -23.64
C VAL A 262 -11.86 21.96 -24.49
N LYS A 263 -13.06 22.16 -25.03
CA LYS A 263 -13.71 21.19 -25.93
C LYS A 263 -12.95 21.03 -27.25
N ASP A 264 -12.41 22.10 -27.81
CA ASP A 264 -11.57 22.03 -29.02
C ASP A 264 -10.28 21.22 -28.73
N LYS A 265 -9.61 21.47 -27.61
CA LYS A 265 -8.43 20.68 -27.21
C LYS A 265 -8.76 19.20 -27.00
N LEU A 266 -9.88 18.89 -26.36
CA LEU A 266 -10.33 17.51 -26.16
C LEU A 266 -10.59 16.79 -27.48
N SER A 267 -11.22 17.47 -28.46
CA SER A 267 -11.48 16.92 -29.79
C SER A 267 -10.20 16.54 -30.56
N LYS A 268 -9.12 17.32 -30.35
CA LYS A 268 -7.82 17.10 -31.01
C LYS A 268 -7.01 15.95 -30.42
N ILE A 269 -7.24 15.58 -29.15
CA ILE A 269 -6.51 14.49 -28.50
C ILE A 269 -6.94 13.12 -29.05
N GLY A 270 -8.21 12.98 -29.45
CA GLY A 270 -8.78 11.73 -29.94
C GLY A 270 -9.01 10.69 -28.82
N ASP A 271 -9.35 9.46 -29.24
CA ASP A 271 -9.57 8.36 -28.30
C ASP A 271 -8.28 7.62 -28.03
N ILE A 272 -8.02 7.40 -26.73
CA ILE A 272 -6.92 6.58 -26.22
C ILE A 272 -7.53 5.34 -25.60
N THR A 273 -7.08 4.15 -26.03
CA THR A 273 -7.66 2.88 -25.60
C THR A 273 -6.67 2.04 -24.79
N ASP A 274 -7.21 1.19 -23.91
CA ASP A 274 -6.41 0.21 -23.15
C ASP A 274 -5.57 -0.67 -24.08
N GLU A 275 -6.11 -1.06 -25.24
CA GLU A 275 -5.41 -1.90 -26.21
C GLU A 275 -4.18 -1.22 -26.81
N GLN A 276 -4.24 0.09 -27.09
CA GLN A 276 -3.09 0.84 -27.58
C GLN A 276 -1.96 0.86 -26.55
N ALA A 277 -2.29 1.10 -25.28
CA ALA A 277 -1.31 1.12 -24.20
C ALA A 277 -0.71 -0.29 -23.96
N LEU A 278 -1.53 -1.31 -23.94
CA LEU A 278 -1.08 -2.70 -23.75
C LEU A 278 -0.19 -3.19 -24.91
N LYS A 279 -0.43 -2.77 -26.14
CA LYS A 279 0.47 -3.04 -27.28
C LYS A 279 1.85 -2.40 -27.09
N LEU A 280 1.93 -1.23 -26.48
CA LEU A 280 3.21 -0.57 -26.20
C LEU A 280 3.97 -1.23 -25.03
N VAL A 281 3.25 -1.76 -24.04
CA VAL A 281 3.87 -2.58 -22.98
C VAL A 281 4.47 -3.86 -23.56
N GLU A 282 3.83 -4.42 -24.58
CA GLU A 282 4.17 -5.66 -25.34
C GLU A 282 5.11 -6.61 -24.60
N GLN A 283 4.56 -7.29 -23.63
CA GLN A 283 5.29 -8.20 -22.77
C GLN A 283 4.83 -9.62 -23.02
N ASP A 284 5.75 -10.49 -23.44
CA ASP A 284 5.51 -11.92 -23.38
C ASP A 284 5.50 -12.36 -21.90
N GLU A 285 4.36 -12.87 -21.43
CA GLU A 285 4.15 -13.24 -20.03
C GLU A 285 5.12 -14.35 -19.60
N GLU A 286 5.37 -15.34 -20.43
CA GLU A 286 6.26 -16.45 -20.10
C GLU A 286 7.73 -16.03 -20.10
N VAL A 287 8.12 -15.18 -21.04
CA VAL A 287 9.47 -14.59 -21.06
C VAL A 287 9.69 -13.71 -19.83
N PHE A 288 8.68 -12.96 -19.41
CA PHE A 288 8.78 -12.12 -18.21
C PHE A 288 8.80 -12.95 -16.92
N LYS A 289 7.99 -13.98 -16.80
CA LYS A 289 8.04 -14.93 -15.68
C LYS A 289 9.39 -15.63 -15.58
N LYS A 290 9.98 -15.99 -16.74
CA LYS A 290 11.35 -16.51 -16.81
C LYS A 290 12.36 -15.49 -16.27
N TYR A 291 12.28 -14.25 -16.70
CA TYR A 291 13.11 -13.16 -16.21
C TYR A 291 12.97 -13.00 -14.68
N LEU A 292 11.73 -12.92 -14.19
CA LEU A 292 11.46 -12.80 -12.75
C LEU A 292 12.05 -13.98 -11.96
N TYR A 293 11.90 -15.20 -12.46
CA TYR A 293 12.42 -16.38 -11.77
C TYR A 293 13.95 -16.32 -11.60
N TYR A 294 14.68 -16.09 -12.66
CA TYR A 294 16.14 -16.07 -12.60
C TYR A 294 16.69 -14.83 -11.92
N THR A 295 16.08 -13.67 -12.13
CA THR A 295 16.48 -12.43 -11.42
C THR A 295 16.24 -12.56 -9.92
N SER A 296 15.10 -13.07 -9.50
CA SER A 296 14.80 -13.33 -8.09
C SER A 296 15.79 -14.30 -7.47
N ALA A 297 16.11 -15.40 -8.16
CA ALA A 297 17.13 -16.36 -7.70
C ALA A 297 18.50 -15.69 -7.56
N LYS A 298 18.90 -14.83 -8.53
CA LYS A 298 20.15 -14.07 -8.47
C LYS A 298 20.23 -13.17 -7.21
N TYR A 299 19.11 -12.49 -6.88
CA TYR A 299 19.06 -11.67 -5.68
C TYR A 299 19.24 -12.51 -4.41
N ILE A 300 18.54 -13.63 -4.29
CA ILE A 300 18.59 -14.51 -3.10
C ILE A 300 19.94 -15.22 -2.99
N GLN A 301 20.58 -15.61 -4.09
CA GLN A 301 21.91 -16.22 -4.09
C GLN A 301 23.00 -15.32 -3.49
N ARG A 302 22.76 -14.01 -3.40
CA ARG A 302 23.66 -13.09 -2.68
C ARG A 302 23.81 -13.43 -1.20
N LEU A 303 22.90 -14.22 -0.62
CA LEU A 303 23.05 -14.76 0.73
C LEU A 303 24.34 -15.58 0.93
N LYS A 304 24.88 -16.18 -0.15
CA LYS A 304 26.17 -16.91 -0.12
C LYS A 304 27.40 -16.00 0.02
N GLU A 305 27.24 -14.71 -0.27
CA GLU A 305 28.38 -13.79 -0.25
C GLU A 305 28.92 -13.61 1.17
N PRO A 306 30.27 -13.57 1.38
CA PRO A 306 30.87 -13.47 2.71
C PRO A 306 30.34 -12.30 3.57
N LYS A 307 30.00 -11.19 2.93
CA LYS A 307 29.44 -10.01 3.62
C LYS A 307 28.06 -10.23 4.24
N ASN A 308 27.37 -11.35 3.92
CA ASN A 308 26.03 -11.67 4.40
C ASN A 308 26.04 -12.85 5.39
N GLN A 309 27.23 -13.32 5.83
CA GLN A 309 27.38 -14.42 6.80
C GLN A 309 26.67 -14.13 8.12
N ASP A 310 26.69 -12.87 8.58
CA ASP A 310 25.99 -12.45 9.79
C ASP A 310 24.47 -12.72 9.69
N LEU A 311 23.87 -12.42 8.55
CA LEU A 311 22.47 -12.71 8.30
C LEU A 311 22.20 -14.21 8.26
N MET A 312 23.05 -14.98 7.61
CA MET A 312 22.90 -16.44 7.53
C MET A 312 23.03 -17.10 8.91
N ALA A 313 23.97 -16.65 9.74
CA ALA A 313 24.09 -17.12 11.13
C ALA A 313 22.81 -16.87 11.95
N ILE A 314 22.16 -15.73 11.74
CA ILE A 314 20.84 -15.44 12.35
C ILE A 314 19.76 -16.39 11.82
N VAL A 315 19.73 -16.63 10.51
CA VAL A 315 18.72 -17.49 9.85
C VAL A 315 18.89 -18.95 10.31
N GLU A 316 20.10 -19.40 10.59
CA GLU A 316 20.41 -20.78 11.04
C GLU A 316 20.27 -20.99 12.55
N CYS A 317 20.11 -19.92 13.33
CA CYS A 317 19.95 -20.01 14.77
C CYS A 317 18.73 -20.85 15.14
N GLU A 318 18.87 -21.86 16.02
CA GLU A 318 17.79 -22.75 16.42
C GLU A 318 16.86 -22.15 17.49
N ASP A 319 17.41 -21.28 18.36
CA ASP A 319 16.60 -20.59 19.37
C ASP A 319 15.78 -19.46 18.72
N GLU A 320 14.47 -19.70 18.62
CA GLU A 320 13.53 -18.76 17.99
C GLU A 320 13.55 -17.36 18.62
N ARG A 321 13.64 -17.26 19.95
CA ARG A 321 13.65 -15.97 20.66
C ARG A 321 14.94 -15.19 20.37
N LYS A 322 16.07 -15.86 20.46
CA LYS A 322 17.38 -15.30 20.16
C LYS A 322 17.48 -14.88 18.70
N LYS A 323 16.97 -15.72 17.80
CA LYS A 323 16.88 -15.46 16.35
C LYS A 323 16.14 -14.16 16.04
N VAL A 324 14.95 -13.97 16.63
CA VAL A 324 14.15 -12.75 16.44
C VAL A 324 14.85 -11.53 17.04
N GLN A 325 15.43 -11.64 18.24
CA GLN A 325 16.15 -10.52 18.87
C GLN A 325 17.37 -10.09 18.05
N GLN A 326 18.15 -11.05 17.59
CA GLN A 326 19.33 -10.79 16.76
C GLN A 326 18.93 -10.12 15.43
N PHE A 327 17.88 -10.62 14.78
CA PHE A 327 17.39 -10.02 13.55
C PHE A 327 16.86 -8.59 13.75
N ASN A 328 16.08 -8.34 14.81
CA ASN A 328 15.61 -7.00 15.13
C ASN A 328 16.76 -6.01 15.37
N SER A 329 17.86 -6.47 16.00
CA SER A 329 19.07 -5.68 16.19
C SER A 329 19.83 -5.47 14.89
N TYR A 330 19.91 -6.50 14.04
CA TYR A 330 20.58 -6.49 12.74
C TYR A 330 19.90 -5.50 11.78
N ILE A 331 18.59 -5.60 11.60
CA ILE A 331 17.85 -4.77 10.62
C ILE A 331 17.77 -3.30 11.04
N ARG A 332 18.02 -2.98 12.31
CA ARG A 332 18.01 -1.62 12.83
C ARG A 332 19.29 -0.84 12.48
N GLN A 333 20.36 -1.53 12.13
CA GLN A 333 21.62 -0.92 11.71
C GLN A 333 21.54 -0.56 10.22
N GLU A 334 21.90 0.67 9.87
CA GLU A 334 21.81 1.19 8.50
C GLU A 334 22.58 0.36 7.47
N GLU A 335 23.82 -0.01 7.79
CA GLU A 335 24.67 -0.81 6.91
C GLU A 335 24.06 -2.20 6.64
N ASN A 336 23.53 -2.83 7.68
CA ASN A 336 22.89 -4.13 7.57
C ASN A 336 21.56 -4.05 6.81
N LEU A 337 20.78 -3.00 7.02
CA LEU A 337 19.57 -2.75 6.24
C LEU A 337 19.89 -2.59 4.76
N LYS A 338 20.94 -1.82 4.41
CA LYS A 338 21.40 -1.69 3.02
C LYS A 338 21.87 -3.02 2.42
N LYS A 339 22.59 -3.87 3.20
CA LYS A 339 22.95 -5.22 2.77
C LYS A 339 21.71 -6.08 2.55
N PHE A 340 20.75 -6.03 3.48
CA PHE A 340 19.48 -6.77 3.40
C PHE A 340 18.66 -6.37 2.17
N GLN A 341 18.53 -5.07 1.87
CA GLN A 341 17.82 -4.55 0.71
C GLN A 341 18.45 -4.98 -0.63
N ARG A 342 19.73 -5.27 -0.68
CA ARG A 342 20.38 -5.83 -1.88
C ARG A 342 19.93 -7.26 -2.20
N ILE A 343 19.41 -7.97 -1.20
CA ILE A 343 18.89 -9.34 -1.33
C ILE A 343 17.37 -9.29 -1.44
N PHE A 344 16.73 -8.53 -0.55
CA PHE A 344 15.30 -8.37 -0.43
C PHE A 344 14.90 -6.89 -0.64
N PRO A 345 14.83 -6.43 -1.88
CA PRO A 345 14.56 -5.02 -2.18
C PRO A 345 13.14 -4.58 -1.81
N ILE A 346 12.22 -5.52 -1.59
CA ILE A 346 10.84 -5.22 -1.21
C ILE A 346 10.60 -5.73 0.22
N ILE A 347 10.28 -4.79 1.11
CA ILE A 347 9.92 -5.08 2.49
C ILE A 347 8.48 -4.63 2.71
N ALA A 348 7.66 -5.51 3.29
CA ALA A 348 6.27 -5.25 3.61
C ALA A 348 6.07 -5.23 5.13
N THR A 349 5.34 -4.25 5.67
CA THR A 349 5.12 -4.13 7.12
C THR A 349 3.89 -3.29 7.43
N THR A 350 3.41 -3.31 8.68
CA THR A 350 2.39 -2.35 9.13
C THR A 350 3.03 -0.98 9.38
N SER A 351 2.24 0.09 9.21
CA SER A 351 2.73 1.46 9.41
C SER A 351 3.42 1.65 10.76
N ILE A 352 2.83 1.12 11.84
CA ILE A 352 3.44 1.20 13.16
C ILE A 352 4.74 0.38 13.27
N SER A 353 4.80 -0.80 12.66
CA SER A 353 5.99 -1.67 12.77
C SER A 353 7.17 -1.18 11.94
N ALA A 354 6.96 -0.24 11.04
CA ALA A 354 8.03 0.35 10.23
C ALA A 354 9.14 0.99 11.10
N HIS A 355 8.84 1.42 12.35
CA HIS A 355 9.84 1.95 13.29
C HIS A 355 10.96 0.95 13.63
N LYS A 356 10.73 -0.35 13.41
CA LYS A 356 11.73 -1.42 13.62
C LYS A 356 12.73 -1.53 12.47
N ILE A 357 12.43 -0.95 11.29
CA ILE A 357 13.23 -1.06 10.07
C ILE A 357 14.17 0.15 9.97
N GLY A 358 15.42 -0.06 10.27
CA GLY A 358 16.41 1.01 10.35
C GLY A 358 16.20 1.96 11.53
N LYS A 359 17.10 2.91 11.67
CA LYS A 359 16.87 4.11 12.49
C LYS A 359 15.93 5.06 11.71
N PRO A 360 15.32 6.08 12.35
CA PRO A 360 14.57 7.09 11.59
C PRO A 360 15.47 7.77 10.54
N GLY A 361 15.06 7.69 9.26
CA GLY A 361 15.85 8.19 8.13
C GLY A 361 15.41 7.58 6.80
N THR A 362 15.98 8.03 5.68
CA THR A 362 15.58 7.65 4.33
C THR A 362 16.42 6.49 3.79
N TYR A 363 15.79 5.35 3.52
CA TYR A 363 16.45 4.11 3.10
C TYR A 363 15.90 3.50 1.82
N PHE A 364 14.64 3.80 1.47
CA PHE A 364 13.95 3.21 0.33
C PHE A 364 13.80 4.23 -0.80
N ASP A 365 13.85 3.74 -2.04
CA ASP A 365 13.54 4.58 -3.21
C ASP A 365 12.07 4.99 -3.21
N MET A 366 11.18 4.09 -2.76
CA MET A 366 9.73 4.30 -2.77
C MET A 366 9.07 3.72 -1.52
N VAL A 367 8.12 4.45 -0.98
CA VAL A 367 7.14 3.94 -0.02
C VAL A 367 5.79 3.84 -0.71
N ILE A 368 5.14 2.68 -0.61
CA ILE A 368 3.77 2.46 -1.06
C ILE A 368 2.92 2.24 0.18
N MET A 369 1.87 3.05 0.34
CA MET A 369 0.91 2.89 1.45
C MET A 369 -0.46 2.53 0.90
N ASP A 370 -0.97 1.35 1.30
CA ASP A 370 -2.34 0.94 0.99
C ASP A 370 -3.28 1.27 2.15
N GLU A 371 -4.56 1.44 1.82
CA GLU A 371 -5.61 1.87 2.77
C GLU A 371 -5.24 3.16 3.52
N ALA A 372 -4.57 4.10 2.83
CA ALA A 372 -4.11 5.35 3.42
C ALA A 372 -5.25 6.25 3.94
N SER A 373 -6.48 6.06 3.44
CA SER A 373 -7.68 6.72 3.97
C SER A 373 -8.06 6.26 5.38
N GLN A 374 -7.59 5.08 5.81
CA GLN A 374 -7.77 4.55 7.17
C GLN A 374 -6.53 4.79 8.06
N GLY A 375 -5.44 5.27 7.49
CA GLY A 375 -4.21 5.55 8.20
C GLY A 375 -4.31 6.85 9.01
N ASN A 376 -4.02 6.81 10.31
CA ASN A 376 -3.89 8.04 11.07
C ASN A 376 -2.59 8.78 10.72
N ILE A 377 -2.59 10.08 10.87
CA ILE A 377 -1.50 10.97 10.46
C ILE A 377 -0.18 10.57 11.15
N ALA A 378 -0.19 10.42 12.46
CA ALA A 378 1.01 10.19 13.25
C ALA A 378 1.73 8.89 12.87
N MET A 379 1.02 7.75 12.90
CA MET A 379 1.63 6.44 12.58
C MET A 379 2.06 6.33 11.12
N SER A 380 1.37 7.04 10.23
CA SER A 380 1.66 6.99 8.79
C SER A 380 2.94 7.71 8.41
N LEU A 381 3.36 8.72 9.18
CA LEU A 381 4.65 9.39 8.96
C LEU A 381 5.85 8.44 9.18
N VAL A 382 5.71 7.43 10.02
CA VAL A 382 6.80 6.47 10.31
C VAL A 382 7.34 5.75 9.07
N PRO A 383 6.53 5.11 8.20
CA PRO A 383 7.02 4.59 6.94
C PRO A 383 7.41 5.70 5.94
N ILE A 384 6.71 6.84 5.93
CA ILE A 384 6.93 7.92 4.94
C ILE A 384 8.33 8.51 5.04
N ILE A 385 8.86 8.76 6.24
CA ILE A 385 10.22 9.28 6.42
C ILE A 385 11.30 8.36 5.85
N ARG A 386 10.98 7.09 5.62
CA ARG A 386 11.91 6.08 5.10
C ARG A 386 12.03 6.07 3.58
N GLY A 387 11.22 6.84 2.87
CA GLY A 387 11.16 6.84 1.41
C GLY A 387 11.56 8.15 0.76
N ARG A 388 12.19 8.05 -0.41
CA ARG A 388 12.47 9.19 -1.28
C ARG A 388 11.28 9.61 -2.13
N SER A 389 10.39 8.66 -2.42
CA SER A 389 9.11 8.88 -3.09
C SER A 389 7.98 8.16 -2.36
N LEU A 390 6.76 8.61 -2.58
CA LEU A 390 5.57 8.11 -1.89
C LEU A 390 4.44 7.88 -2.89
N MET A 391 3.85 6.68 -2.82
CA MET A 391 2.59 6.34 -3.48
C MET A 391 1.56 6.09 -2.39
N LEU A 392 0.56 6.97 -2.28
CA LEU A 392 -0.58 6.78 -1.39
C LEU A 392 -1.75 6.18 -2.16
N VAL A 393 -2.23 5.04 -1.70
CA VAL A 393 -3.40 4.37 -2.27
C VAL A 393 -4.49 4.35 -1.21
N GLY A 394 -5.65 4.89 -1.53
CA GLY A 394 -6.75 4.98 -0.59
C GLY A 394 -8.05 5.39 -1.27
N ASP A 395 -9.07 5.61 -0.48
CA ASP A 395 -10.34 6.13 -0.96
C ASP A 395 -10.96 7.03 0.11
N PRO A 396 -10.94 8.35 -0.07
CA PRO A 396 -11.44 9.31 0.90
C PRO A 396 -12.94 9.19 1.17
N GLN A 397 -13.68 8.47 0.33
CA GLN A 397 -15.11 8.19 0.50
C GLN A 397 -15.39 6.96 1.37
N GLN A 398 -14.35 6.19 1.74
CA GLN A 398 -14.45 5.05 2.65
C GLN A 398 -14.22 5.48 4.11
N LEU A 399 -14.15 4.49 5.02
CA LEU A 399 -14.00 4.71 6.45
C LEU A 399 -12.75 5.54 6.77
N SER A 400 -12.94 6.52 7.64
CA SER A 400 -11.86 7.31 8.24
C SER A 400 -11.13 6.51 9.34
N PRO A 401 -9.95 6.94 9.76
CA PRO A 401 -9.22 6.32 10.87
C PRO A 401 -10.08 6.23 12.14
N VAL A 402 -9.99 5.11 12.85
CA VAL A 402 -10.59 4.98 14.18
C VAL A 402 -9.62 5.55 15.22
N ILE A 403 -9.99 6.65 15.82
CA ILE A 403 -9.16 7.39 16.78
C ILE A 403 -9.79 7.31 18.16
N LEU A 404 -9.01 6.92 19.17
CA LEU A 404 -9.48 6.80 20.57
C LEU A 404 -9.38 8.13 21.35
N LEU A 405 -8.71 9.14 20.81
CA LEU A 405 -8.62 10.47 21.42
C LEU A 405 -10.01 11.12 21.41
N ASN A 406 -10.43 11.67 22.54
CA ASN A 406 -11.71 12.38 22.61
C ASN A 406 -11.61 13.77 21.94
N GLN A 407 -12.75 14.28 21.48
CA GLN A 407 -12.78 15.52 20.72
C GLN A 407 -12.37 16.75 21.58
N THR A 408 -12.70 16.74 22.86
CA THR A 408 -12.34 17.85 23.78
C THR A 408 -10.84 18.00 23.94
N ASP A 409 -10.12 16.87 24.08
CA ASP A 409 -8.67 16.89 24.22
C ASP A 409 -7.99 17.22 22.89
N ASN A 410 -8.53 16.74 21.77
CA ASN A 410 -8.07 17.12 20.44
C ASN A 410 -8.16 18.63 20.21
N GLU A 411 -9.29 19.26 20.53
CA GLU A 411 -9.47 20.70 20.37
C GLU A 411 -8.58 21.52 21.32
N LYS A 412 -8.32 21.04 22.55
CA LYS A 412 -7.35 21.66 23.46
C LYS A 412 -5.93 21.61 22.88
N LEU A 413 -5.49 20.42 22.39
CA LEU A 413 -4.17 20.24 21.81
C LEU A 413 -3.99 21.09 20.55
N LYS A 414 -5.00 21.15 19.68
CA LYS A 414 -4.98 22.02 18.50
C LYS A 414 -4.75 23.49 18.86
N LYS A 415 -5.43 23.98 19.89
CA LYS A 415 -5.25 25.36 20.38
C LYS A 415 -3.87 25.59 20.97
N ILE A 416 -3.36 24.66 21.79
CA ILE A 416 -2.06 24.78 22.45
C ILE A 416 -0.93 24.84 21.43
N TYR A 417 -0.98 24.00 20.40
CA TYR A 417 0.09 23.84 19.41
C TYR A 417 -0.17 24.56 18.08
N GLY A 418 -1.27 25.31 17.95
CA GLY A 418 -1.60 26.04 16.72
C GLY A 418 -1.85 25.12 15.52
N ILE A 419 -2.41 23.90 15.74
CA ILE A 419 -2.62 22.91 14.68
C ILE A 419 -3.81 23.34 13.83
N THR A 420 -3.58 23.47 12.54
CA THR A 420 -4.57 23.84 11.53
C THR A 420 -5.50 22.69 11.16
N SER A 421 -6.57 22.97 10.41
CA SER A 421 -7.66 22.02 10.16
C SER A 421 -7.24 20.81 9.32
N GLU A 422 -6.27 20.97 8.43
CA GLU A 422 -5.73 19.92 7.56
C GLU A 422 -4.97 18.83 8.34
N TYR A 423 -4.47 19.17 9.54
CA TYR A 423 -3.81 18.23 10.45
C TYR A 423 -4.70 17.77 11.61
N ASP A 424 -6.00 17.98 11.52
CA ASP A 424 -6.94 17.51 12.55
C ASP A 424 -6.86 15.98 12.69
N TYR A 425 -6.29 15.53 13.82
CA TYR A 425 -5.97 14.12 14.05
C TYR A 425 -7.19 13.19 14.05
N ILE A 426 -8.37 13.72 14.48
CA ILE A 426 -9.61 12.93 14.53
C ILE A 426 -10.32 12.92 13.17
N LYS A 427 -10.33 14.06 12.46
CA LYS A 427 -11.14 14.22 11.25
C LYS A 427 -10.43 13.74 9.98
N ASN A 428 -9.09 13.80 9.96
CA ASN A 428 -8.33 13.56 8.76
C ASN A 428 -7.53 12.26 8.84
N SER A 429 -7.47 11.56 7.71
CA SER A 429 -6.51 10.50 7.45
C SER A 429 -5.25 11.09 6.83
N ILE A 430 -4.17 10.33 6.80
CA ILE A 430 -2.95 10.73 6.09
C ILE A 430 -3.23 11.06 4.63
N TYR A 431 -4.13 10.32 3.96
CA TYR A 431 -4.53 10.56 2.59
C TYR A 431 -5.17 11.93 2.41
N LYS A 432 -6.17 12.27 3.26
CA LYS A 432 -6.85 13.58 3.21
C LYS A 432 -5.90 14.73 3.55
N THR A 433 -5.00 14.54 4.50
CA THR A 433 -4.01 15.55 4.88
C THR A 433 -3.08 15.86 3.69
N TYR A 434 -2.58 14.84 2.99
CA TYR A 434 -1.76 15.08 1.79
C TYR A 434 -2.52 15.83 0.70
N LEU A 435 -3.75 15.43 0.39
CA LEU A 435 -4.57 16.14 -0.60
C LEU A 435 -4.89 17.59 -0.21
N ALA A 436 -4.95 17.89 1.10
CA ALA A 436 -5.18 19.25 1.58
C ALA A 436 -3.91 20.13 1.57
N CYS A 437 -2.74 19.52 1.82
CA CYS A 437 -1.47 20.24 1.93
C CYS A 437 -0.72 20.34 0.59
N ASP A 438 -0.84 19.35 -0.28
CA ASP A 438 -0.18 19.32 -1.58
C ASP A 438 -1.16 19.75 -2.69
N ALA A 439 -1.05 21.01 -3.08
CA ALA A 439 -1.84 21.58 -4.17
C ALA A 439 -1.25 21.36 -5.57
N VAL A 440 -0.12 20.63 -5.66
CA VAL A 440 0.68 20.55 -6.89
C VAL A 440 0.58 19.18 -7.55
N SER A 441 0.53 18.12 -6.76
CA SER A 441 0.48 16.74 -7.28
C SER A 441 -0.97 16.30 -7.52
N GLU A 442 -1.19 15.61 -8.64
CA GLU A 442 -2.52 15.19 -9.06
C GLU A 442 -2.94 13.85 -8.44
N GLU A 443 -4.24 13.71 -8.20
CA GLU A 443 -4.87 12.47 -7.77
C GLU A 443 -5.38 11.68 -8.99
N ILE A 444 -5.05 10.41 -9.09
CA ILE A 444 -5.55 9.52 -10.14
C ILE A 444 -6.70 8.68 -9.59
N LEU A 445 -7.86 8.79 -10.20
CA LEU A 445 -9.00 7.94 -9.91
C LEU A 445 -8.94 6.64 -10.73
N LEU A 446 -8.93 5.49 -10.06
CA LEU A 446 -9.15 4.20 -10.72
C LEU A 446 -10.65 4.07 -11.04
N SER A 447 -11.02 4.42 -12.26
CA SER A 447 -12.44 4.59 -12.64
C SER A 447 -13.17 3.29 -12.91
N HIS A 448 -12.47 2.20 -13.29
CA HIS A 448 -13.11 0.96 -13.73
C HIS A 448 -13.41 0.01 -12.58
N HIS A 449 -14.69 -0.30 -12.40
CA HIS A 449 -15.18 -1.19 -11.33
C HIS A 449 -15.49 -2.60 -11.87
N TYR A 450 -14.94 -3.64 -11.19
CA TYR A 450 -15.02 -5.05 -11.65
C TYR A 450 -15.71 -6.01 -10.67
N ARG A 451 -15.97 -5.59 -9.42
CA ARG A 451 -16.36 -6.51 -8.34
C ARG A 451 -17.86 -6.72 -8.18
N CYS A 452 -18.63 -5.64 -8.14
CA CYS A 452 -20.05 -5.70 -7.77
C CYS A 452 -20.98 -5.67 -8.97
N ASN A 453 -22.19 -6.23 -8.79
CA ASN A 453 -23.28 -6.10 -9.77
C ASN A 453 -23.60 -4.62 -10.02
N ARG A 454 -23.96 -4.29 -11.26
CA ARG A 454 -24.26 -2.93 -11.72
C ARG A 454 -25.30 -2.23 -10.83
N LYS A 455 -26.35 -2.92 -10.41
CA LYS A 455 -27.41 -2.33 -9.55
C LYS A 455 -26.88 -1.87 -8.19
N ILE A 456 -25.94 -2.61 -7.60
CA ILE A 456 -25.37 -2.29 -6.29
C ILE A 456 -24.40 -1.10 -6.42
N ILE A 457 -23.48 -1.16 -7.38
CA ILE A 457 -22.47 -0.11 -7.51
C ILE A 457 -23.04 1.21 -8.07
N SER A 458 -24.14 1.19 -8.84
CA SER A 458 -24.74 2.39 -9.39
C SER A 458 -25.19 3.38 -8.30
N PHE A 459 -25.71 2.87 -7.18
CA PHE A 459 -26.05 3.72 -6.04
C PHE A 459 -24.82 4.43 -5.47
N ASN A 460 -23.75 3.67 -5.21
CA ASN A 460 -22.50 4.22 -4.67
C ASN A 460 -21.84 5.18 -5.66
N ASN A 461 -21.85 4.84 -6.95
CA ASN A 461 -21.31 5.68 -8.01
C ASN A 461 -21.98 7.05 -8.04
N LYS A 462 -23.32 7.06 -8.00
CA LYS A 462 -24.10 8.32 -7.97
C LYS A 462 -23.85 9.12 -6.69
N LYS A 463 -23.83 8.45 -5.53
CA LYS A 463 -23.79 9.12 -4.23
C LYS A 463 -22.41 9.62 -3.83
N TYR A 464 -21.35 8.87 -4.14
CA TYR A 464 -19.99 9.10 -3.62
C TYR A 464 -18.96 9.41 -4.69
N TYR A 465 -19.18 9.02 -5.96
CA TYR A 465 -18.18 9.16 -7.03
C TYR A 465 -18.68 9.99 -8.21
N ASN A 466 -19.79 10.75 -8.05
CA ASN A 466 -20.34 11.65 -9.06
C ASN A 466 -20.53 10.99 -10.44
N ASN A 467 -20.87 9.69 -10.48
CA ASN A 467 -20.99 8.87 -11.69
C ASN A 467 -19.68 8.69 -12.49
N LYS A 468 -18.53 8.97 -11.91
CA LYS A 468 -17.21 8.82 -12.57
C LYS A 468 -16.78 7.36 -12.76
N LEU A 469 -17.41 6.38 -12.08
CA LEU A 469 -17.03 4.97 -12.20
C LEU A 469 -17.65 4.32 -13.46
N VAL A 470 -16.80 3.68 -14.24
CA VAL A 470 -17.17 2.82 -15.37
C VAL A 470 -17.41 1.40 -14.87
N ILE A 471 -18.61 0.89 -15.05
CA ILE A 471 -19.01 -0.40 -14.50
C ILE A 471 -18.72 -1.51 -15.54
N ASN A 472 -17.65 -2.24 -15.34
CA ASN A 472 -17.20 -3.34 -16.21
C ASN A 472 -17.44 -4.73 -15.58
N SER A 473 -18.39 -4.85 -14.65
CA SER A 473 -18.77 -6.15 -14.10
C SER A 473 -19.40 -7.00 -15.21
N ALA A 474 -18.69 -8.03 -15.69
CA ALA A 474 -19.24 -9.07 -16.53
C ALA A 474 -20.43 -9.71 -15.79
N GLY A 475 -21.58 -9.84 -16.48
CA GLY A 475 -22.85 -10.17 -15.94
C GLY A 475 -22.87 -11.30 -14.90
N THR A 476 -23.79 -11.14 -13.95
CA THR A 476 -24.29 -12.15 -13.00
C THR A 476 -23.23 -12.89 -12.19
N VAL A 477 -22.66 -12.26 -11.17
CA VAL A 477 -22.41 -13.02 -9.95
C VAL A 477 -23.77 -13.25 -9.31
N SER A 478 -24.34 -14.42 -9.52
CA SER A 478 -25.50 -14.90 -8.82
C SER A 478 -25.11 -15.04 -7.35
N TYR A 479 -25.44 -14.04 -6.54
CA TYR A 479 -25.48 -14.21 -5.09
C TYR A 479 -26.71 -15.07 -4.80
N THR A 480 -26.57 -16.38 -4.92
CA THR A 480 -27.50 -17.32 -4.32
C THR A 480 -27.28 -17.23 -2.82
N HIS A 481 -28.28 -16.62 -2.15
CA HIS A 481 -28.55 -16.70 -0.73
C HIS A 481 -27.54 -16.07 0.26
N LEU A 482 -27.71 -14.78 0.51
CA LEU A 482 -27.62 -14.26 1.87
C LEU A 482 -28.96 -14.54 2.56
N THR A 483 -29.13 -15.74 3.07
CA THR A 483 -30.11 -15.98 4.12
C THR A 483 -29.52 -15.39 5.39
N LEU A 484 -30.03 -14.22 5.79
CA LEU A 484 -29.92 -13.75 7.17
C LEU A 484 -30.48 -14.89 8.06
N PRO A 485 -29.79 -15.26 9.15
CA PRO A 485 -30.38 -16.19 10.11
C PRO A 485 -31.62 -15.53 10.66
N THR A 486 -32.78 -16.02 10.25
CA THR A 486 -34.06 -15.73 10.91
C THR A 486 -33.96 -16.31 12.30
N ASN A 487 -33.84 -15.47 13.31
CA ASN A 487 -34.11 -15.85 14.68
C ASN A 487 -35.56 -16.32 14.76
N SER A 488 -35.75 -17.64 14.73
CA SER A 488 -36.97 -18.26 15.23
C SER A 488 -36.77 -18.48 16.74
N ARG A 489 -37.58 -17.76 17.48
CA ARG A 489 -37.98 -17.81 18.91
C ARG A 489 -37.29 -18.83 19.82
#